data_e6c5314ef6e17143e0ed05886075f8b7
#
_entry.id   e6c5314ef6e17143e0ed05886075f8b7
#
_cell.length_a   1.000
_cell.length_b   1.000
_cell.length_c   1.000
_cell.angle_alpha   90.00
_cell.angle_beta   90.00
_cell.angle_gamma   90.00
#
_symmetry.space_group_name_H-M   'P 1'
#
loop_
_entity.id
_entity.type
_entity.pdbx_description
1 polymer ?
#
loop_
_entity_poly.entity_id
_entity_poly.type
_entity_poly.pdbx_seq_one_letter_code
_entity_poly.pdbx_strand_id
1 'polypeptide(L)'
;EFTIYGVLIAVGALLGMGLVTLEAKRNGEDQNRYLDMMLISLLVSVAGSRLFYVAFSWGFYKENLNAILDFRNGGYALYGGLLFGFFAAAVFCRITKTSFWQSADIACPGILLGQAIGRWGNFFNRESFGEYTDLPWAMQIPVSAVRSGEVSGAMRDNLLTINGISYIQVQPIFLYESLWCLLLFLLLMAMRRKKKYEGELFMIYLAGYGLGRFFFEWFRTDKLYIPGTKVGISLVISAILFAVFMPVVIIRRV
;
A
#
# COMPACT_ATOMS: atom_id res chain seq x y z
N GLU A 1 -14.36 -10.84 16.11
CA GLU A 1 -14.49 -11.53 14.81
C GLU A 1 -13.27 -11.20 13.96
N PHE A 2 -12.68 -12.23 13.36
CA PHE A 2 -11.60 -12.03 12.40
C PHE A 2 -12.23 -11.68 11.04
N THR A 3 -11.87 -10.53 10.49
CA THR A 3 -12.28 -10.16 9.15
C THR A 3 -11.36 -10.84 8.11
N ILE A 4 -11.91 -11.25 6.96
CA ILE A 4 -11.13 -11.81 5.85
C ILE A 4 -10.03 -10.81 5.42
N TYR A 5 -10.33 -9.53 5.47
CA TYR A 5 -9.37 -8.45 5.24
C TYR A 5 -8.14 -8.56 6.16
N GLY A 6 -8.36 -8.66 7.48
CA GLY A 6 -7.29 -8.80 8.46
C GLY A 6 -6.45 -10.06 8.24
N VAL A 7 -7.09 -11.18 7.89
CA VAL A 7 -6.39 -12.43 7.57
C VAL A 7 -5.50 -12.26 6.34
N LEU A 8 -5.98 -11.64 5.26
CA LEU A 8 -5.19 -11.42 4.06
C LEU A 8 -4.00 -10.48 4.30
N ILE A 9 -4.19 -9.42 5.09
CA ILE A 9 -3.08 -8.54 5.49
C ILE A 9 -2.03 -9.33 6.30
N ALA A 10 -2.46 -10.15 7.26
CA ALA A 10 -1.55 -10.97 8.05
C ALA A 10 -0.78 -11.99 7.18
N VAL A 11 -1.48 -12.69 6.28
CA VAL A 11 -0.86 -13.63 5.33
C VAL A 11 0.13 -12.92 4.42
N GLY A 12 -0.24 -11.75 3.87
CA GLY A 12 0.64 -10.93 3.05
C GLY A 12 1.90 -10.49 3.80
N ALA A 13 1.74 -10.05 5.06
CA ALA A 13 2.86 -9.68 5.92
C ALA A 13 3.78 -10.87 6.21
N LEU A 14 3.24 -12.03 6.61
CA LEU A 14 4.02 -13.23 6.91
C LEU A 14 4.78 -13.76 5.68
N LEU A 15 4.13 -13.82 4.52
CA LEU A 15 4.78 -14.24 3.28
C LEU A 15 5.84 -13.23 2.83
N GLY A 16 5.56 -11.93 2.98
CA GLY A 16 6.52 -10.87 2.72
C GLY A 16 7.74 -10.97 3.63
N MET A 17 7.56 -11.14 4.95
CA MET A 17 8.65 -11.34 5.92
C MET A 17 9.47 -12.59 5.61
N GLY A 18 8.79 -13.72 5.31
CA GLY A 18 9.45 -14.96 4.91
C GLY A 18 10.33 -14.78 3.67
N LEU A 19 9.85 -14.04 2.68
CA LEU A 19 10.65 -13.74 1.49
C LEU A 19 11.86 -12.85 1.81
N VAL A 20 11.69 -11.81 2.64
CA VAL A 20 12.78 -10.92 3.04
C VAL A 20 13.87 -11.70 3.79
N THR A 21 13.50 -12.58 4.72
CA THR A 21 14.48 -13.42 5.43
C THR A 21 15.21 -14.38 4.48
N LEU A 22 14.51 -14.93 3.48
CA LEU A 22 15.14 -15.74 2.44
C LEU A 22 16.11 -14.94 1.56
N GLU A 23 15.73 -13.72 1.16
CA GLU A 23 16.61 -12.83 0.38
C GLU A 23 17.81 -12.35 1.23
N ALA A 24 17.63 -12.07 2.52
CA ALA A 24 18.72 -11.76 3.44
C ALA A 24 19.74 -12.91 3.47
N LYS A 25 19.29 -14.15 3.67
CA LYS A 25 20.13 -15.36 3.63
C LYS A 25 20.90 -15.49 2.31
N ARG A 26 20.23 -15.25 1.17
CA ARG A 26 20.84 -15.34 -0.17
C ARG A 26 21.91 -14.30 -0.42
N ASN A 27 21.82 -13.16 0.27
CA ASN A 27 22.81 -12.08 0.22
C ASN A 27 23.91 -12.21 1.29
N GLY A 28 23.92 -13.31 2.07
CA GLY A 28 24.90 -13.52 3.14
C GLY A 28 24.65 -12.69 4.40
N GLU A 29 23.43 -12.14 4.54
CA GLU A 29 23.01 -11.32 5.66
C GLU A 29 22.33 -12.13 6.77
N ASP A 30 22.35 -11.61 7.99
CA ASP A 30 21.69 -12.24 9.13
C ASP A 30 20.16 -12.14 9.02
N GLN A 31 19.50 -13.28 8.87
CA GLN A 31 18.04 -13.39 8.75
C GLN A 31 17.31 -12.82 9.97
N ASN A 32 17.83 -13.05 11.19
CA ASN A 32 17.18 -12.60 12.41
C ASN A 32 17.19 -11.06 12.48
N ARG A 33 18.28 -10.44 12.06
CA ARG A 33 18.38 -8.97 11.98
C ARG A 33 17.32 -8.38 11.07
N TYR A 34 17.05 -8.98 9.92
CA TYR A 34 16.00 -8.52 9.01
C TYR A 34 14.60 -8.76 9.56
N LEU A 35 14.41 -9.88 10.26
CA LEU A 35 13.15 -10.15 10.95
C LEU A 35 12.88 -9.10 12.03
N ASP A 36 13.88 -8.81 12.87
CA ASP A 36 13.79 -7.78 13.91
C ASP A 36 13.48 -6.40 13.31
N MET A 37 14.19 -6.03 12.25
CA MET A 37 13.95 -4.78 11.52
C MET A 37 12.49 -4.66 11.07
N MET A 38 11.96 -5.72 10.46
CA MET A 38 10.57 -5.71 9.96
C MET A 38 9.55 -5.67 11.10
N LEU A 39 9.75 -6.43 12.17
CA LEU A 39 8.85 -6.45 13.32
C LEU A 39 8.84 -5.10 14.04
N ILE A 40 10.02 -4.50 14.28
CA ILE A 40 10.13 -3.18 14.90
C ILE A 40 9.48 -2.12 13.99
N SER A 41 9.78 -2.15 12.69
CA SER A 41 9.20 -1.21 11.73
C SER A 41 7.68 -1.33 11.65
N LEU A 42 7.13 -2.56 11.70
CA LEU A 42 5.69 -2.80 11.72
C LEU A 42 5.03 -2.23 12.98
N LEU A 43 5.60 -2.50 14.16
CA LEU A 43 5.06 -2.00 15.44
C LEU A 43 5.09 -0.46 15.49
N VAL A 44 6.21 0.13 15.09
CA VAL A 44 6.36 1.60 15.04
C VAL A 44 5.46 2.21 13.98
N SER A 45 5.25 1.53 12.83
CA SER A 45 4.29 1.94 11.80
C SER A 45 2.86 2.01 12.33
N VAL A 46 2.41 0.99 13.06
CA VAL A 46 1.06 0.97 13.65
C VAL A 46 0.90 2.11 14.67
N ALA A 47 1.86 2.27 15.58
CA ALA A 47 1.84 3.38 16.55
C ALA A 47 1.88 4.75 15.85
N GLY A 48 2.73 4.91 14.84
CA GLY A 48 2.87 6.14 14.06
C GLY A 48 1.63 6.49 13.26
N SER A 49 0.95 5.49 12.68
CA SER A 49 -0.32 5.71 11.97
C SER A 49 -1.41 6.23 12.90
N ARG A 50 -1.45 5.74 14.14
CA ARG A 50 -2.37 6.21 15.17
C ARG A 50 -2.04 7.62 15.63
N LEU A 51 -0.77 7.89 15.98
CA LEU A 51 -0.32 9.22 16.40
C LEU A 51 -0.61 10.28 15.34
N PHE A 52 -0.34 9.96 14.09
CA PHE A 52 -0.61 10.87 12.97
C PHE A 52 -2.11 11.16 12.83
N TYR A 53 -2.96 10.13 12.91
CA TYR A 53 -4.40 10.31 12.87
C TYR A 53 -4.92 11.19 14.03
N VAL A 54 -4.45 10.91 15.25
CA VAL A 54 -4.80 11.69 16.45
C VAL A 54 -4.39 13.16 16.31
N ALA A 55 -3.18 13.42 15.78
CA ALA A 55 -2.69 14.78 15.56
C ALA A 55 -3.58 15.57 14.57
N PHE A 56 -4.02 14.95 13.49
CA PHE A 56 -4.90 15.59 12.50
C PHE A 56 -6.37 15.67 12.94
N SER A 57 -6.78 14.85 13.89
CA SER A 57 -8.13 14.84 14.47
C SER A 57 -8.16 15.41 15.90
N TRP A 58 -7.19 16.26 16.24
CA TRP A 58 -6.98 16.75 17.61
C TRP A 58 -8.22 17.42 18.22
N GLY A 59 -9.07 18.04 17.39
CA GLY A 59 -10.33 18.63 17.83
C GLY A 59 -11.22 17.66 18.61
N PHE A 60 -11.29 16.40 18.19
CA PHE A 60 -12.03 15.34 18.86
C PHE A 60 -11.26 14.77 20.07
N TYR A 61 -9.96 14.51 19.91
CA TYR A 61 -9.17 13.81 20.92
C TYR A 61 -8.85 14.65 22.14
N LYS A 62 -8.75 15.99 22.02
CA LYS A 62 -8.58 16.89 23.19
C LYS A 62 -9.70 16.77 24.22
N GLU A 63 -10.92 16.41 23.78
CA GLU A 63 -12.09 16.22 24.65
C GLU A 63 -12.24 14.77 25.13
N ASN A 64 -11.56 13.81 24.45
CA ASN A 64 -11.66 12.37 24.68
C ASN A 64 -10.28 11.71 24.72
N LEU A 65 -9.42 12.08 25.68
CA LEU A 65 -8.04 11.59 25.75
C LEU A 65 -7.93 10.06 25.84
N ASN A 66 -8.87 9.39 26.51
CA ASN A 66 -8.89 7.93 26.60
C ASN A 66 -9.07 7.25 25.23
N ALA A 67 -9.71 7.93 24.27
CA ALA A 67 -9.89 7.41 22.93
C ALA A 67 -8.58 7.34 22.12
N ILE A 68 -7.50 8.01 22.55
CA ILE A 68 -6.19 7.97 21.90
C ILE A 68 -5.63 6.54 21.88
N LEU A 69 -5.80 5.80 22.98
CA LEU A 69 -5.31 4.42 23.13
C LEU A 69 -6.30 3.37 22.66
N ASP A 70 -7.43 3.77 22.13
CA ASP A 70 -8.43 2.84 21.57
C ASP A 70 -8.06 2.44 20.13
N PHE A 71 -7.28 1.37 20.03
CA PHE A 71 -6.85 0.80 18.75
C PHE A 71 -7.93 -0.05 18.04
N ARG A 72 -9.07 -0.32 18.67
CA ARG A 72 -10.11 -1.21 18.12
C ARG A 72 -11.11 -0.48 17.21
N ASN A 73 -11.35 0.79 17.48
CA ASN A 73 -12.35 1.58 16.77
C ASN A 73 -11.81 2.30 15.51
N GLY A 74 -10.70 1.82 14.93
CA GLY A 74 -10.11 2.41 13.73
C GLY A 74 -9.34 3.70 14.02
N GLY A 75 -9.28 4.61 13.05
CA GLY A 75 -8.54 5.87 13.19
C GLY A 75 -7.04 5.70 13.00
N TYR A 76 -6.65 5.21 11.82
CA TYR A 76 -5.27 5.06 11.39
C TYR A 76 -5.02 5.88 10.13
N ALA A 77 -3.91 6.59 10.09
CA ALA A 77 -3.47 7.34 8.92
C ALA A 77 -2.35 6.59 8.18
N LEU A 78 -2.62 6.19 6.95
CA LEU A 78 -1.66 5.44 6.12
C LEU A 78 -0.30 6.15 6.01
N TYR A 79 -0.31 7.45 5.75
CA TYR A 79 0.93 8.23 5.61
C TYR A 79 1.75 8.29 6.90
N GLY A 80 1.09 8.35 8.06
CA GLY A 80 1.74 8.23 9.36
C GLY A 80 2.45 6.88 9.51
N GLY A 81 1.76 5.80 9.17
CA GLY A 81 2.35 4.46 9.19
C GLY A 81 3.58 4.32 8.30
N LEU A 82 3.50 4.79 7.05
CA LEU A 82 4.61 4.75 6.10
C LEU A 82 5.81 5.56 6.59
N LEU A 83 5.59 6.79 7.09
CA LEU A 83 6.65 7.67 7.58
C LEU A 83 7.36 7.06 8.78
N PHE A 84 6.61 6.61 9.78
CA PHE A 84 7.16 6.07 11.01
C PHE A 84 7.82 4.70 10.80
N GLY A 85 7.25 3.84 9.95
CA GLY A 85 7.86 2.56 9.58
C GLY A 85 9.18 2.72 8.84
N PHE A 86 9.22 3.63 7.87
CA PHE A 86 10.46 3.97 7.14
C PHE A 86 11.53 4.54 8.09
N PHE A 87 11.15 5.47 8.96
CA PHE A 87 12.03 6.05 9.95
C PHE A 87 12.59 5.00 10.91
N ALA A 88 11.75 4.08 11.40
CA ALA A 88 12.17 2.99 12.26
C ALA A 88 13.20 2.07 11.56
N ALA A 89 12.98 1.71 10.29
CA ALA A 89 13.93 0.93 9.51
C ALA A 89 15.27 1.66 9.33
N ALA A 90 15.24 2.97 9.06
CA ALA A 90 16.45 3.78 8.90
C ALA A 90 17.25 3.88 10.22
N VAL A 91 16.55 4.12 11.35
CA VAL A 91 17.17 4.14 12.68
C VAL A 91 17.74 2.78 13.04
N PHE A 92 16.99 1.70 12.78
CA PHE A 92 17.46 0.33 13.02
C PHE A 92 18.75 0.04 12.25
N CYS A 93 18.79 0.35 10.95
CA CYS A 93 20.01 0.19 10.13
C CYS A 93 21.19 0.99 10.69
N ARG A 94 20.94 2.22 11.17
CA ARG A 94 21.98 3.04 11.77
C ARG A 94 22.53 2.44 13.08
N ILE A 95 21.66 1.92 13.94
CA ILE A 95 22.04 1.28 15.22
C ILE A 95 22.84 0.00 14.97
N THR A 96 22.38 -0.83 14.03
CA THR A 96 23.02 -2.10 13.69
C THR A 96 24.19 -1.95 12.73
N LYS A 97 24.52 -0.72 12.32
CA LYS A 97 25.62 -0.38 11.38
C LYS A 97 25.50 -1.13 10.04
N THR A 98 24.28 -1.33 9.56
CA THR A 98 24.00 -1.93 8.26
C THR A 98 23.65 -0.85 7.23
N SER A 99 23.92 -1.13 5.94
CA SER A 99 23.50 -0.22 4.87
C SER A 99 21.99 -0.19 4.74
N PHE A 100 21.39 1.01 4.89
CA PHE A 100 19.96 1.20 4.67
C PHE A 100 19.55 0.82 3.23
N TRP A 101 20.35 1.21 2.25
CA TRP A 101 20.05 0.97 0.84
C TRP A 101 20.09 -0.52 0.49
N GLN A 102 21.04 -1.26 1.02
CA GLN A 102 21.10 -2.72 0.87
C GLN A 102 19.91 -3.38 1.56
N SER A 103 19.56 -2.94 2.77
CA SER A 103 18.42 -3.47 3.50
C SER A 103 17.09 -3.20 2.78
N ALA A 104 16.94 -2.02 2.18
CA ALA A 104 15.78 -1.66 1.38
C ALA A 104 15.66 -2.51 0.10
N ASP A 105 16.79 -2.80 -0.58
CA ASP A 105 16.82 -3.71 -1.74
C ASP A 105 16.37 -5.13 -1.38
N ILE A 106 16.77 -5.62 -0.22
CA ILE A 106 16.37 -6.95 0.27
C ILE A 106 14.90 -6.98 0.68
N ALA A 107 14.39 -5.88 1.24
CA ALA A 107 13.03 -5.81 1.76
C ALA A 107 11.97 -5.57 0.67
N CYS A 108 12.28 -4.79 -0.38
CA CYS A 108 11.26 -4.33 -1.33
C CYS A 108 10.53 -5.46 -2.10
N PRO A 109 11.12 -6.61 -2.46
CA PRO A 109 10.35 -7.70 -3.07
C PRO A 109 9.29 -8.27 -2.11
N GLY A 110 9.63 -8.41 -0.82
CA GLY A 110 8.70 -8.87 0.19
C GLY A 110 7.55 -7.89 0.43
N ILE A 111 7.85 -6.58 0.40
CA ILE A 111 6.84 -5.53 0.50
C ILE A 111 5.87 -5.62 -0.69
N LEU A 112 6.36 -5.77 -1.92
CA LEU A 112 5.51 -5.91 -3.12
C LEU A 112 4.62 -7.15 -3.07
N LEU A 113 5.16 -8.28 -2.60
CA LEU A 113 4.37 -9.49 -2.41
C LEU A 113 3.24 -9.26 -1.40
N GLY A 114 3.55 -8.64 -0.27
CA GLY A 114 2.56 -8.28 0.75
C GLY A 114 1.51 -7.31 0.20
N GLN A 115 1.91 -6.32 -0.60
CA GLN A 115 0.99 -5.40 -1.26
C GLN A 115 0.07 -6.12 -2.26
N ALA A 116 0.62 -7.00 -3.11
CA ALA A 116 -0.18 -7.75 -4.07
C ALA A 116 -1.27 -8.60 -3.40
N ILE A 117 -0.94 -9.27 -2.29
CA ILE A 117 -1.88 -10.06 -1.49
C ILE A 117 -2.87 -9.16 -0.76
N GLY A 118 -2.39 -8.07 -0.15
CA GLY A 118 -3.21 -7.14 0.62
C GLY A 118 -4.32 -6.48 -0.21
N ARG A 119 -4.11 -6.27 -1.52
CA ARG A 119 -5.15 -5.74 -2.43
C ARG A 119 -6.39 -6.61 -2.51
N TRP A 120 -6.28 -7.91 -2.33
CA TRP A 120 -7.45 -8.79 -2.25
C TRP A 120 -8.30 -8.52 -1.02
N GLY A 121 -7.72 -7.94 0.04
CA GLY A 121 -8.49 -7.44 1.18
C GLY A 121 -9.51 -6.36 0.78
N ASN A 122 -9.16 -5.46 -0.13
CA ASN A 122 -10.08 -4.44 -0.64
C ASN A 122 -11.28 -5.06 -1.36
N PHE A 123 -11.09 -6.17 -2.08
CA PHE A 123 -12.20 -6.93 -2.69
C PHE A 123 -13.22 -7.40 -1.64
N PHE A 124 -12.75 -8.03 -0.56
CA PHE A 124 -13.64 -8.54 0.49
C PHE A 124 -14.29 -7.41 1.30
N ASN A 125 -13.59 -6.28 1.47
CA ASN A 125 -14.15 -5.09 2.11
C ASN A 125 -15.03 -4.24 1.18
N ARG A 126 -15.10 -4.57 -0.12
CA ARG A 126 -15.87 -3.83 -1.13
C ARG A 126 -15.49 -2.36 -1.19
N GLU A 127 -14.19 -2.07 -1.13
CA GLU A 127 -13.62 -0.73 -1.14
C GLU A 127 -12.57 -0.57 -2.25
N SER A 128 -12.18 0.67 -2.55
CA SER A 128 -11.14 0.96 -3.57
C SER A 128 -11.47 0.40 -4.94
N PHE A 129 -12.72 0.50 -5.36
CA PHE A 129 -13.19 0.18 -6.69
C PHE A 129 -13.13 1.41 -7.62
N GLY A 130 -13.27 1.19 -8.93
CA GLY A 130 -13.28 2.24 -9.94
C GLY A 130 -14.69 2.66 -10.34
N GLU A 131 -14.77 3.50 -11.38
CA GLU A 131 -16.03 3.93 -11.98
C GLU A 131 -16.79 2.78 -12.66
N TYR A 132 -18.02 3.09 -13.09
CA TYR A 132 -18.86 2.16 -13.85
C TYR A 132 -18.10 1.59 -15.04
N THR A 133 -18.32 0.30 -15.31
CA THR A 133 -17.81 -0.38 -16.50
C THR A 133 -18.72 -1.53 -16.91
N ASP A 134 -18.81 -1.79 -18.20
CA ASP A 134 -19.54 -2.92 -18.82
C ASP A 134 -18.61 -4.05 -19.25
N LEU A 135 -17.33 -3.99 -18.86
CA LEU A 135 -16.34 -5.01 -19.20
C LEU A 135 -16.72 -6.39 -18.61
N PRO A 136 -16.38 -7.50 -19.29
CA PRO A 136 -16.77 -8.86 -18.85
C PRO A 136 -16.26 -9.24 -17.45
N TRP A 137 -15.23 -8.58 -16.96
CA TRP A 137 -14.64 -8.78 -15.62
C TRP A 137 -15.04 -7.70 -14.62
N ALA A 138 -16.08 -6.94 -14.89
CA ALA A 138 -16.61 -5.95 -13.97
C ALA A 138 -17.01 -6.59 -12.63
N MET A 139 -16.69 -5.90 -11.53
CA MET A 139 -17.06 -6.33 -10.19
C MET A 139 -18.47 -5.83 -9.87
N GLN A 140 -19.34 -6.75 -9.42
CA GLN A 140 -20.70 -6.43 -8.98
C GLN A 140 -20.75 -6.31 -7.47
N ILE A 141 -21.17 -5.15 -6.96
CA ILE A 141 -21.25 -4.87 -5.53
C ILE A 141 -22.70 -4.47 -5.19
N PRO A 142 -23.35 -5.10 -4.18
CA PRO A 142 -24.66 -4.65 -3.72
C PRO A 142 -24.61 -3.18 -3.27
N VAL A 143 -25.54 -2.36 -3.74
CA VAL A 143 -25.59 -0.92 -3.38
C VAL A 143 -25.64 -0.72 -1.86
N SER A 144 -26.33 -1.60 -1.15
CA SER A 144 -26.44 -1.57 0.32
C SER A 144 -25.11 -1.80 1.06
N ALA A 145 -24.10 -2.32 0.36
CA ALA A 145 -22.79 -2.65 0.92
C ALA A 145 -21.71 -1.60 0.60
N VAL A 146 -22.08 -0.52 -0.08
CA VAL A 146 -21.20 0.58 -0.49
C VAL A 146 -21.60 1.85 0.26
N ARG A 147 -20.62 2.68 0.61
CA ARG A 147 -20.89 3.99 1.20
C ARG A 147 -21.63 4.87 0.20
N SER A 148 -22.68 5.56 0.64
CA SER A 148 -23.54 6.37 -0.24
C SER A 148 -22.78 7.43 -1.04
N GLY A 149 -21.69 7.97 -0.50
CA GLY A 149 -20.84 8.96 -1.17
C GLY A 149 -19.91 8.39 -2.27
N GLU A 150 -19.77 7.07 -2.35
CA GLU A 150 -18.89 6.41 -3.33
C GLU A 150 -19.66 5.93 -4.58
N VAL A 151 -20.98 6.05 -4.60
CA VAL A 151 -21.84 5.68 -5.74
C VAL A 151 -22.00 6.89 -6.66
N SER A 152 -21.35 6.87 -7.82
CA SER A 152 -21.43 7.94 -8.83
C SER A 152 -22.77 7.95 -9.58
N GLY A 153 -23.04 9.02 -10.33
CA GLY A 153 -24.23 9.10 -11.19
C GLY A 153 -24.26 7.98 -12.23
N ALA A 154 -23.13 7.73 -12.91
CA ALA A 154 -23.03 6.66 -13.91
C ALA A 154 -23.31 5.27 -13.33
N MET A 155 -22.91 5.00 -12.08
CA MET A 155 -23.24 3.75 -11.41
C MET A 155 -24.74 3.63 -11.12
N ARG A 156 -25.39 4.75 -10.72
CA ARG A 156 -26.86 4.78 -10.43
C ARG A 156 -27.70 4.58 -11.69
N ASP A 157 -27.27 5.15 -12.80
CA ASP A 157 -27.97 5.07 -14.07
C ASP A 157 -27.89 3.66 -14.70
N ASN A 158 -26.91 2.84 -14.25
CA ASN A 158 -26.62 1.51 -14.77
C ASN A 158 -26.71 0.41 -13.69
N LEU A 159 -27.69 0.52 -12.79
CA LEU A 159 -27.90 -0.51 -11.77
C LEU A 159 -28.39 -1.83 -12.38
N LEU A 160 -27.79 -2.92 -11.93
CA LEU A 160 -28.26 -4.27 -12.23
C LEU A 160 -29.12 -4.78 -11.08
N THR A 161 -30.36 -5.21 -11.37
CA THR A 161 -31.21 -5.83 -10.34
C THR A 161 -31.23 -7.34 -10.56
N ILE A 162 -30.68 -8.08 -9.58
CA ILE A 162 -30.61 -9.55 -9.59
C ILE A 162 -31.31 -10.05 -8.34
N ASN A 163 -32.35 -10.85 -8.48
CA ASN A 163 -33.15 -11.39 -7.36
C ASN A 163 -33.65 -10.32 -6.38
N GLY A 164 -34.04 -9.15 -6.89
CA GLY A 164 -34.54 -8.04 -6.07
C GLY A 164 -33.48 -7.21 -5.34
N ILE A 165 -32.19 -7.51 -5.54
CA ILE A 165 -31.06 -6.75 -4.99
C ILE A 165 -30.43 -5.93 -6.11
N SER A 166 -30.24 -4.63 -5.85
CA SER A 166 -29.57 -3.73 -6.80
C SER A 166 -28.06 -3.74 -6.61
N TYR A 167 -27.32 -3.91 -7.71
CA TYR A 167 -25.87 -3.95 -7.76
C TYR A 167 -25.35 -2.81 -8.61
N ILE A 168 -24.25 -2.20 -8.17
CA ILE A 168 -23.38 -1.39 -9.03
C ILE A 168 -22.39 -2.30 -9.75
N GLN A 169 -22.02 -1.91 -10.97
CA GLN A 169 -21.05 -2.62 -11.79
C GLN A 169 -19.84 -1.72 -12.01
N VAL A 170 -18.66 -2.13 -11.51
CA VAL A 170 -17.50 -1.25 -11.36
C VAL A 170 -16.19 -1.92 -11.77
N GLN A 171 -15.18 -1.09 -12.09
CA GLN A 171 -13.85 -1.59 -12.40
C GLN A 171 -13.17 -2.18 -11.15
N PRO A 172 -12.60 -3.39 -11.21
CA PRO A 172 -11.90 -4.06 -10.11
C PRO A 172 -10.48 -3.51 -9.95
N ILE A 173 -10.34 -2.28 -9.42
CA ILE A 173 -9.04 -1.62 -9.25
C ILE A 173 -8.10 -2.43 -8.37
N PHE A 174 -8.63 -3.12 -7.33
CA PHE A 174 -7.84 -4.02 -6.48
C PHE A 174 -7.07 -5.06 -7.29
N LEU A 175 -7.71 -5.62 -8.34
CA LEU A 175 -7.10 -6.63 -9.22
C LEU A 175 -5.98 -6.03 -10.07
N TYR A 176 -6.22 -4.86 -10.66
CA TYR A 176 -5.22 -4.15 -11.47
C TYR A 176 -4.00 -3.77 -10.64
N GLU A 177 -4.21 -3.23 -9.44
CA GLU A 177 -3.13 -2.88 -8.51
C GLU A 177 -2.39 -4.14 -8.02
N SER A 178 -3.10 -5.25 -7.75
CA SER A 178 -2.48 -6.53 -7.37
C SER A 178 -1.60 -7.09 -8.47
N LEU A 179 -2.11 -7.14 -9.72
CA LEU A 179 -1.35 -7.61 -10.88
C LEU A 179 -0.14 -6.72 -11.16
N TRP A 180 -0.26 -5.40 -11.01
CA TRP A 180 0.86 -4.47 -11.14
C TRP A 180 1.94 -4.71 -10.09
N CYS A 181 1.56 -4.87 -8.82
CA CYS A 181 2.50 -5.20 -7.75
C CYS A 181 3.19 -6.55 -8.01
N LEU A 182 2.45 -7.55 -8.51
CA LEU A 182 3.01 -8.85 -8.88
C LEU A 182 3.99 -8.73 -10.05
N LEU A 183 3.67 -7.94 -11.08
CA LEU A 183 4.56 -7.68 -12.21
C LEU A 183 5.87 -7.02 -11.75
N LEU A 184 5.77 -5.99 -10.91
CA LEU A 184 6.95 -5.34 -10.33
C LEU A 184 7.75 -6.29 -9.46
N PHE A 185 7.08 -7.12 -8.67
CA PHE A 185 7.73 -8.16 -7.87
C PHE A 185 8.56 -9.11 -8.76
N LEU A 186 7.97 -9.63 -9.83
CA LEU A 186 8.67 -10.51 -10.76
C LEU A 186 9.86 -9.80 -11.44
N LEU A 187 9.69 -8.53 -11.80
CA LEU A 187 10.77 -7.70 -12.35
C LEU A 187 11.93 -7.58 -11.35
N LEU A 188 11.66 -7.21 -10.09
CA LEU A 188 12.70 -7.11 -9.07
C LEU A 188 13.40 -8.45 -8.81
N MET A 189 12.62 -9.55 -8.77
CA MET A 189 13.18 -10.90 -8.62
C MET A 189 14.07 -11.31 -9.78
N ALA A 190 13.76 -10.90 -11.01
CA ALA A 190 14.62 -11.13 -12.18
C ALA A 190 15.89 -10.26 -12.14
N MET A 191 15.79 -9.03 -11.62
CA MET A 191 16.89 -8.07 -11.58
C MET A 191 17.81 -8.22 -10.37
N ARG A 192 17.37 -8.86 -9.27
CA ARG A 192 18.10 -8.92 -7.99
C ARG A 192 19.58 -9.35 -8.08
N ARG A 193 19.91 -10.24 -9.01
CA ARG A 193 21.29 -10.71 -9.25
C ARG A 193 22.09 -9.82 -10.22
N LYS A 194 21.43 -8.88 -10.87
CA LYS A 194 21.98 -7.99 -11.91
C LYS A 194 22.05 -6.53 -11.44
N LYS A 195 21.79 -6.28 -10.15
CA LYS A 195 21.88 -4.93 -9.58
C LYS A 195 23.31 -4.43 -9.65
N LYS A 196 23.51 -3.16 -9.99
CA LYS A 196 24.80 -2.52 -10.15
C LYS A 196 25.27 -1.77 -8.90
N TYR A 197 24.33 -1.32 -8.06
CA TYR A 197 24.59 -0.55 -6.84
C TYR A 197 23.55 -0.83 -5.75
N GLU A 198 23.88 -0.49 -4.50
CA GLU A 198 22.93 -0.58 -3.38
C GLU A 198 21.80 0.43 -3.52
N GLY A 199 20.57 0.00 -3.26
CA GLY A 199 19.36 0.80 -3.38
C GLY A 199 18.73 0.78 -4.79
N GLU A 200 19.34 0.10 -5.76
CA GLU A 200 18.81 0.06 -7.12
C GLU A 200 17.43 -0.57 -7.19
N LEU A 201 17.24 -1.73 -6.57
CA LEU A 201 15.94 -2.42 -6.57
C LEU A 201 14.88 -1.60 -5.84
N PHE A 202 15.26 -0.97 -4.73
CA PHE A 202 14.34 -0.11 -3.97
C PHE A 202 13.95 1.14 -4.76
N MET A 203 14.87 1.77 -5.49
CA MET A 203 14.55 2.90 -6.36
C MET A 203 13.63 2.48 -7.52
N ILE A 204 13.86 1.31 -8.13
CA ILE A 204 12.95 0.74 -9.16
C ILE A 204 11.58 0.46 -8.57
N TYR A 205 11.51 -0.08 -7.34
CA TYR A 205 10.25 -0.28 -6.63
C TYR A 205 9.50 1.05 -6.44
N LEU A 206 10.16 2.10 -5.94
CA LEU A 206 9.54 3.40 -5.71
C LEU A 206 9.04 4.03 -7.02
N ALA A 207 9.86 4.00 -8.07
CA ALA A 207 9.48 4.51 -9.40
C ALA A 207 8.33 3.70 -10.00
N GLY A 208 8.42 2.38 -10.01
CA GLY A 208 7.41 1.50 -10.60
C GLY A 208 6.09 1.53 -9.82
N TYR A 209 6.15 1.54 -8.48
CA TYR A 209 4.95 1.68 -7.65
C TYR A 209 4.30 3.06 -7.86
N GLY A 210 5.12 4.14 -7.90
CA GLY A 210 4.65 5.48 -8.22
C GLY A 210 3.95 5.54 -9.57
N LEU A 211 4.55 4.94 -10.62
CA LEU A 211 3.94 4.88 -11.95
C LEU A 211 2.57 4.20 -11.93
N GLY A 212 2.48 2.99 -11.36
CA GLY A 212 1.20 2.27 -11.26
C GLY A 212 0.16 3.04 -10.45
N ARG A 213 0.55 3.57 -9.29
CA ARG A 213 -0.35 4.37 -8.45
C ARG A 213 -0.83 5.63 -9.14
N PHE A 214 0.02 6.29 -9.93
CA PHE A 214 -0.36 7.46 -10.74
C PHE A 214 -1.47 7.09 -11.73
N PHE A 215 -1.33 5.98 -12.47
CA PHE A 215 -2.35 5.55 -13.44
C PHE A 215 -3.65 5.10 -12.76
N PHE A 216 -3.59 4.28 -11.73
CA PHE A 216 -4.79 3.74 -11.09
C PHE A 216 -5.57 4.80 -10.31
N GLU A 217 -4.93 5.87 -9.82
CA GLU A 217 -5.60 6.97 -9.13
C GLU A 217 -6.65 7.66 -10.02
N TRP A 218 -6.47 7.66 -11.34
CA TRP A 218 -7.46 8.24 -12.26
C TRP A 218 -8.79 7.50 -12.25
N PHE A 219 -8.77 6.21 -12.01
CA PHE A 219 -9.95 5.35 -12.02
C PHE A 219 -10.62 5.20 -10.64
N ARG A 220 -9.96 5.60 -9.56
CA ARG A 220 -10.48 5.47 -8.19
C ARG A 220 -11.56 6.49 -7.89
N THR A 221 -12.57 6.06 -7.12
CA THR A 221 -13.67 6.91 -6.65
C THR A 221 -13.42 7.50 -5.26
N ASP A 222 -12.57 6.85 -4.45
CA ASP A 222 -12.26 7.19 -3.05
C ASP A 222 -11.01 8.07 -2.89
N LYS A 223 -10.85 9.11 -3.72
CA LYS A 223 -9.67 9.98 -3.73
C LYS A 223 -9.63 10.91 -2.52
N LEU A 224 -8.44 11.02 -1.92
CA LEU A 224 -8.14 12.08 -0.95
C LEU A 224 -7.58 13.30 -1.68
N TYR A 225 -8.28 14.42 -1.59
CA TYR A 225 -7.90 15.67 -2.25
C TYR A 225 -7.08 16.58 -1.34
N ILE A 226 -6.18 17.36 -1.94
CA ILE A 226 -5.50 18.45 -1.25
C ILE A 226 -6.55 19.53 -0.93
N PRO A 227 -6.63 20.02 0.33
CA PRO A 227 -7.60 21.04 0.70
C PRO A 227 -7.57 22.24 -0.25
N GLY A 228 -8.75 22.66 -0.75
CA GLY A 228 -8.90 23.77 -1.70
C GLY A 228 -8.57 23.42 -3.17
N THR A 229 -8.27 22.16 -3.50
CA THR A 229 -7.99 21.73 -4.88
C THR A 229 -8.78 20.49 -5.28
N LYS A 230 -8.81 20.18 -6.58
CA LYS A 230 -9.33 18.91 -7.12
C LYS A 230 -8.22 17.88 -7.39
N VAL A 231 -7.03 18.07 -6.83
CA VAL A 231 -5.87 17.21 -7.07
C VAL A 231 -5.74 16.20 -5.94
N GLY A 232 -5.68 14.93 -6.28
CA GLY A 232 -5.47 13.85 -5.30
C GLY A 232 -4.06 13.88 -4.71
N ILE A 233 -3.95 13.74 -3.39
CA ILE A 233 -2.64 13.69 -2.68
C ILE A 233 -1.80 12.52 -3.23
N SER A 234 -2.42 11.35 -3.41
CA SER A 234 -1.74 10.16 -3.94
C SER A 234 -1.19 10.39 -5.36
N LEU A 235 -1.90 11.17 -6.20
CA LEU A 235 -1.46 11.51 -7.55
C LEU A 235 -0.15 12.28 -7.54
N VAL A 236 -0.07 13.31 -6.68
CA VAL A 236 1.14 14.15 -6.55
C VAL A 236 2.32 13.34 -6.03
N ILE A 237 2.12 12.58 -4.95
CA ILE A 237 3.17 11.75 -4.37
C ILE A 237 3.68 10.73 -5.41
N SER A 238 2.78 10.09 -6.14
CA SER A 238 3.12 9.09 -7.16
C SER A 238 3.92 9.69 -8.31
N ALA A 239 3.52 10.87 -8.79
CA ALA A 239 4.25 11.61 -9.82
C ALA A 239 5.67 11.97 -9.35
N ILE A 240 5.82 12.45 -8.11
CA ILE A 240 7.12 12.78 -7.52
C ILE A 240 8.00 11.53 -7.42
N LEU A 241 7.46 10.41 -6.90
CA LEU A 241 8.21 9.16 -6.79
C LEU A 241 8.75 8.71 -8.15
N PHE A 242 7.91 8.71 -9.19
CA PHE A 242 8.36 8.34 -10.52
C PHE A 242 9.38 9.32 -11.10
N ALA A 243 9.09 10.63 -11.04
CA ALA A 243 9.94 11.68 -11.62
C ALA A 243 11.30 11.82 -10.93
N VAL A 244 11.40 11.46 -9.66
CA VAL A 244 12.67 11.51 -8.91
C VAL A 244 13.48 10.22 -9.10
N PHE A 245 12.85 9.06 -8.86
CA PHE A 245 13.62 7.81 -8.79
C PHE A 245 13.91 7.19 -10.15
N MET A 246 13.06 7.36 -11.16
CA MET A 246 13.32 6.80 -12.49
C MET A 246 14.56 7.40 -13.17
N PRO A 247 14.74 8.74 -13.20
CA PRO A 247 16.00 9.33 -13.72
C PRO A 247 17.23 8.90 -12.94
N VAL A 248 17.14 8.81 -11.60
CA VAL A 248 18.27 8.35 -10.77
C VAL A 248 18.67 6.93 -11.14
N VAL A 249 17.71 6.02 -11.35
CA VAL A 249 17.99 4.64 -11.78
C VAL A 249 18.67 4.63 -13.15
N ILE A 250 18.19 5.41 -14.10
CA ILE A 250 18.75 5.47 -15.45
C ILE A 250 20.19 6.01 -15.41
N ILE A 251 20.39 7.16 -14.75
CA ILE A 251 21.71 7.83 -14.69
C ILE A 251 22.76 6.95 -13.98
N ARG A 252 22.37 6.27 -12.89
CA ARG A 252 23.32 5.42 -12.13
C ARG A 252 23.59 4.06 -12.77
N ARG A 253 22.76 3.68 -13.74
CA ARG A 253 22.94 2.43 -14.48
C ARG A 253 23.83 2.57 -15.71
N VAL A 254 23.90 3.75 -16.29
CA VAL A 254 24.79 4.11 -17.40
C VAL A 254 26.21 4.25 -16.88
#